data_2578ac076583dde044947531e2f2f06b
#
_entry.id   2578ac076583dde044947531e2f2f06b
#
_cell.length_a   1.000
_cell.length_b   1.000
_cell.length_c   1.000
_cell.angle_alpha   90.00
_cell.angle_beta   90.00
_cell.angle_gamma   90.00
#
_symmetry.space_group_name_H-M   'P 1'
#
loop_
_entity.id
_entity.type
_entity.pdbx_description
1 polymer ?
#
loop_
_entity_poly.entity_id
_entity_poly.type
_entity_poly.pdbx_seq_one_letter_code
_entity_poly.pdbx_strand_id
1 'polypeptide(L)'
;MTSPPAGPAGGVLCLPVDGVGEVGDGDDLAQIIVAALGPEGLADGDVLVVTSKVLSKAEGRRVHQTKDAALAAETARLVARRGSTSIVRTHHGYVLAGAGIDTSNTEPGTVLLLPVDPDASARALRERLAGLTGYNVAVVVTDTAGRAWRHGQTDLAVGAAGVAVMHDYAGVRDGYGNELAVTAPAVADEIAAAADLVKGKLARRPAAVLRGLADWVLPRGQHGAGAGALVREEDQDMFGYGAREAVLLALGGNPASRSGFGRAADAAEVVRALTQLGLDVTVTGARVDVRLPDADERMLGRLDATARAALFALGWRSVPRETGSHDPTVLGFERPTP
;
A
#
# COMPACT_ATOMS: atom_id res chain seq x y z
N MET A 1 -4.77 -21.62 17.09
CA MET A 1 -5.43 -21.03 15.91
C MET A 1 -6.89 -20.87 16.24
N THR A 2 -7.39 -19.68 16.40
CA THR A 2 -8.84 -19.43 16.60
C THR A 2 -9.53 -19.67 15.26
N SER A 3 -10.66 -20.38 15.27
CA SER A 3 -11.49 -20.54 14.05
C SER A 3 -11.83 -19.16 13.48
N PRO A 4 -11.91 -19.03 12.15
CA PRO A 4 -12.31 -17.78 11.54
C PRO A 4 -13.69 -17.36 12.06
N PRO A 5 -13.95 -16.06 12.25
CA PRO A 5 -15.28 -15.59 12.61
C PRO A 5 -16.27 -16.05 11.54
N ALA A 6 -17.42 -16.56 11.98
CA ALA A 6 -18.46 -17.09 11.09
C ALA A 6 -19.13 -16.03 10.20
N GLY A 7 -18.69 -14.78 10.30
CA GLY A 7 -19.33 -13.62 9.72
C GLY A 7 -20.53 -13.14 10.57
N PRO A 8 -21.04 -11.94 10.31
CA PRO A 8 -22.10 -11.36 11.12
C PRO A 8 -23.41 -12.14 10.90
N ALA A 9 -23.90 -12.78 11.97
CA ALA A 9 -25.16 -13.56 11.93
C ALA A 9 -26.40 -12.71 11.58
N GLY A 10 -26.33 -11.38 11.72
CA GLY A 10 -27.43 -10.44 11.51
C GLY A 10 -27.23 -9.43 10.38
N GLY A 11 -26.18 -9.54 9.60
CA GLY A 11 -25.81 -8.56 8.56
C GLY A 11 -25.05 -7.36 9.11
N VAL A 12 -24.58 -6.47 8.21
CA VAL A 12 -23.84 -5.26 8.51
C VAL A 12 -24.70 -4.04 8.25
N LEU A 13 -24.81 -3.15 9.22
CA LEU A 13 -25.49 -1.88 9.11
C LEU A 13 -24.46 -0.75 9.03
N CYS A 14 -24.52 0.07 7.96
CA CYS A 14 -23.68 1.24 7.78
C CYS A 14 -24.50 2.50 8.11
N LEU A 15 -24.09 3.24 9.13
CA LEU A 15 -24.76 4.44 9.64
C LEU A 15 -23.87 5.66 9.41
N PRO A 16 -24.31 6.66 8.62
CA PRO A 16 -23.54 7.90 8.49
C PRO A 16 -23.57 8.71 9.79
N VAL A 17 -22.49 9.43 10.07
CA VAL A 17 -22.43 10.41 11.17
C VAL A 17 -22.70 11.79 10.59
N ASP A 18 -23.88 12.31 10.82
CA ASP A 18 -24.29 13.65 10.42
C ASP A 18 -23.89 14.70 11.47
N GLY A 19 -23.76 15.96 11.07
CA GLY A 19 -23.56 17.05 12.01
C GLY A 19 -22.12 17.24 12.51
N VAL A 20 -21.15 16.50 11.97
CA VAL A 20 -19.73 16.81 12.19
C VAL A 20 -19.42 18.15 11.54
N GLY A 21 -19.15 19.16 12.35
CA GLY A 21 -18.81 20.51 11.90
C GLY A 21 -17.42 20.58 11.24
N GLU A 22 -16.96 21.82 11.02
CA GLU A 22 -15.57 22.03 10.58
C GLU A 22 -14.62 21.63 11.72
N VAL A 23 -13.57 20.91 11.39
CA VAL A 23 -12.54 20.44 12.33
C VAL A 23 -11.30 21.32 12.12
N GLY A 24 -10.79 21.89 13.22
CA GLY A 24 -9.58 22.69 13.29
C GLY A 24 -8.40 21.97 13.93
N ASP A 25 -7.26 22.65 13.94
CA ASP A 25 -6.04 22.17 14.60
C ASP A 25 -6.25 22.12 16.13
N GLY A 26 -5.88 21.00 16.73
CA GLY A 26 -6.02 20.76 18.17
C GLY A 26 -7.43 20.39 18.64
N ASP A 27 -8.42 20.28 17.75
CA ASP A 27 -9.77 19.87 18.13
C ASP A 27 -9.82 18.43 18.64
N ASP A 28 -10.63 18.18 19.67
CA ASP A 28 -10.93 16.83 20.17
C ASP A 28 -11.93 16.14 19.24
N LEU A 29 -11.42 15.48 18.20
CA LEU A 29 -12.23 14.81 17.19
C LEU A 29 -13.17 13.73 17.81
N ALA A 30 -12.75 13.04 18.88
CA ALA A 30 -13.60 12.07 19.56
C ALA A 30 -14.83 12.74 20.17
N GLN A 31 -14.65 13.86 20.84
CA GLN A 31 -15.74 14.66 21.42
C GLN A 31 -16.72 15.15 20.35
N ILE A 32 -16.18 15.66 19.23
CA ILE A 32 -17.00 16.13 18.09
C ILE A 32 -17.84 14.98 17.52
N ILE A 33 -17.23 13.80 17.30
CA ILE A 33 -17.93 12.64 16.77
C ILE A 33 -19.00 12.13 17.76
N VAL A 34 -18.68 12.01 19.03
CA VAL A 34 -19.64 11.57 20.05
C VAL A 34 -20.84 12.51 20.14
N ALA A 35 -20.59 13.83 20.08
CA ALA A 35 -21.67 14.82 20.07
C ALA A 35 -22.55 14.71 18.81
N ALA A 36 -21.94 14.40 17.64
CA ALA A 36 -22.66 14.26 16.37
C ALA A 36 -23.47 12.96 16.25
N LEU A 37 -23.09 11.89 16.96
CA LEU A 37 -23.76 10.59 16.90
C LEU A 37 -25.20 10.61 17.46
N GLY A 38 -25.51 11.57 18.31
CA GLY A 38 -26.84 11.71 18.89
C GLY A 38 -27.27 10.52 19.76
N PRO A 39 -28.61 10.27 19.86
CA PRO A 39 -29.16 9.23 20.76
C PRO A 39 -28.85 7.79 20.35
N GLU A 40 -28.56 7.56 19.05
CA GLU A 40 -28.21 6.22 18.57
C GLU A 40 -26.81 5.77 18.99
N GLY A 41 -25.89 6.71 19.23
CA GLY A 41 -24.59 6.52 19.84
C GLY A 41 -23.72 5.39 19.26
N LEU A 42 -22.61 5.11 19.95
CA LEU A 42 -21.80 3.91 19.73
C LEU A 42 -22.30 2.77 20.64
N ALA A 43 -21.99 1.55 20.24
CA ALA A 43 -22.18 0.34 21.02
C ALA A 43 -20.91 -0.51 21.03
N ASP A 44 -20.79 -1.44 21.97
CA ASP A 44 -19.71 -2.43 21.97
C ASP A 44 -19.72 -3.23 20.66
N GLY A 45 -18.55 -3.38 20.06
CA GLY A 45 -18.39 -4.10 18.80
C GLY A 45 -18.65 -3.28 17.54
N ASP A 46 -18.98 -1.98 17.65
CA ASP A 46 -19.07 -1.09 16.50
C ASP A 46 -17.67 -0.77 15.94
N VAL A 47 -17.63 -0.47 14.64
CA VAL A 47 -16.43 0.08 13.99
C VAL A 47 -16.73 1.51 13.54
N LEU A 48 -16.03 2.48 14.13
CA LEU A 48 -16.04 3.85 13.64
C LEU A 48 -15.08 3.98 12.47
N VAL A 49 -15.59 4.42 11.34
CA VAL A 49 -14.79 4.72 10.15
C VAL A 49 -14.73 6.22 9.96
N VAL A 50 -13.53 6.77 9.86
CA VAL A 50 -13.31 8.22 9.74
C VAL A 50 -12.36 8.53 8.59
N THR A 51 -12.64 9.57 7.79
CA THR A 51 -11.73 10.00 6.72
C THR A 51 -10.44 10.60 7.31
N SER A 52 -9.30 10.31 6.70
CA SER A 52 -8.00 10.88 7.04
C SER A 52 -8.02 12.40 7.13
N LYS A 53 -8.84 13.07 6.31
CA LYS A 53 -8.93 14.54 6.24
C LYS A 53 -9.24 15.20 7.57
N VAL A 54 -10.24 14.72 8.32
CA VAL A 54 -10.59 15.37 9.60
C VAL A 54 -9.57 15.07 10.68
N LEU A 55 -8.96 13.88 10.66
CA LEU A 55 -7.81 13.56 11.50
C LEU A 55 -6.62 14.48 11.20
N SER A 56 -6.26 14.61 9.93
CA SER A 56 -5.18 15.48 9.47
C SER A 56 -5.43 16.95 9.87
N LYS A 57 -6.68 17.41 9.82
CA LYS A 57 -7.04 18.76 10.28
C LYS A 57 -6.84 18.91 11.78
N ALA A 58 -7.33 17.96 12.58
CA ALA A 58 -7.20 17.97 14.04
C ALA A 58 -5.73 17.89 14.49
N GLU A 59 -4.87 17.23 13.71
CA GLU A 59 -3.44 17.07 13.97
C GLU A 59 -2.56 18.17 13.35
N GLY A 60 -3.17 19.25 12.81
CA GLY A 60 -2.41 20.37 12.25
C GLY A 60 -1.62 20.04 10.98
N ARG A 61 -2.02 18.99 10.24
CA ARG A 61 -1.34 18.56 9.00
C ARG A 61 -1.66 19.44 7.79
N ARG A 62 -2.28 20.59 8.02
CA ARG A 62 -2.49 21.64 7.01
C ARG A 62 -1.22 22.46 6.89
N VAL A 63 -0.62 22.49 5.70
CA VAL A 63 0.66 23.19 5.46
C VAL A 63 0.55 24.21 4.33
N HIS A 64 1.23 25.36 4.51
CA HIS A 64 1.30 26.41 3.50
C HIS A 64 2.45 26.12 2.54
N GLN A 65 2.18 25.39 1.48
CA GLN A 65 3.13 25.11 0.40
C GLN A 65 2.43 24.72 -0.89
N THR A 66 3.17 24.72 -1.99
CA THR A 66 2.64 24.24 -3.26
C THR A 66 2.42 22.72 -3.22
N LYS A 67 1.46 22.24 -4.00
CA LYS A 67 1.21 20.79 -4.13
C LYS A 67 2.46 20.03 -4.58
N ASP A 68 3.27 20.61 -5.48
CA ASP A 68 4.47 19.94 -5.99
C ASP A 68 5.56 19.82 -4.92
N ALA A 69 5.73 20.85 -4.07
CA ALA A 69 6.65 20.79 -2.94
C ALA A 69 6.21 19.76 -1.90
N ALA A 70 4.91 19.72 -1.59
CA ALA A 70 4.34 18.71 -0.70
C ALA A 70 4.50 17.30 -1.26
N LEU A 71 4.19 17.13 -2.56
CA LEU A 71 4.36 15.84 -3.23
C LEU A 71 5.81 15.35 -3.17
N ALA A 72 6.76 16.23 -3.40
CA ALA A 72 8.18 15.89 -3.31
C ALA A 72 8.58 15.45 -1.87
N ALA A 73 8.05 16.15 -0.85
CA ALA A 73 8.35 15.83 0.55
C ALA A 73 7.70 14.51 1.03
N GLU A 74 6.48 14.19 0.57
CA GLU A 74 5.74 12.99 0.99
C GLU A 74 6.06 11.77 0.11
N THR A 75 6.91 11.90 -0.93
CA THR A 75 7.28 10.83 -1.86
C THR A 75 8.55 10.13 -1.43
N ALA A 76 8.46 8.86 -1.07
CA ALA A 76 9.61 7.98 -0.92
C ALA A 76 10.13 7.49 -2.29
N ARG A 77 9.22 7.18 -3.23
CA ARG A 77 9.58 6.71 -4.57
C ARG A 77 8.48 7.01 -5.60
N LEU A 78 8.89 7.47 -6.79
CA LEU A 78 7.98 7.55 -7.94
C LEU A 78 7.71 6.14 -8.48
N VAL A 79 6.45 5.80 -8.62
CA VAL A 79 5.99 4.53 -9.20
C VAL A 79 5.66 4.71 -10.68
N ALA A 80 4.79 5.68 -11.01
CA ALA A 80 4.40 5.96 -12.38
C ALA A 80 4.01 7.44 -12.55
N ARG A 81 4.20 7.97 -13.77
CA ARG A 81 3.77 9.33 -14.13
C ARG A 81 3.06 9.34 -15.47
N ARG A 82 1.95 10.09 -15.54
CA ARG A 82 1.25 10.38 -16.80
C ARG A 82 0.66 11.78 -16.75
N GLY A 83 1.16 12.67 -17.59
CA GLY A 83 0.79 14.08 -17.57
C GLY A 83 1.11 14.70 -16.20
N SER A 84 0.13 15.33 -15.59
CA SER A 84 0.24 15.92 -14.23
C SER A 84 0.03 14.90 -13.11
N THR A 85 -0.39 13.68 -13.41
CA THR A 85 -0.65 12.65 -12.38
C THR A 85 0.60 11.86 -12.09
N SER A 86 1.01 11.81 -10.83
CA SER A 86 2.06 10.93 -10.32
C SER A 86 1.46 9.93 -9.35
N ILE A 87 1.77 8.66 -9.53
CA ILE A 87 1.56 7.61 -8.54
C ILE A 87 2.88 7.43 -7.83
N VAL A 88 2.86 7.54 -6.52
CA VAL A 88 4.07 7.48 -5.70
C VAL A 88 3.89 6.51 -4.54
N ARG A 89 4.99 5.91 -4.10
CA ARG A 89 5.06 5.26 -2.80
C ARG A 89 5.37 6.35 -1.77
N THR A 90 4.52 6.47 -0.76
CA THR A 90 4.68 7.41 0.35
C THR A 90 5.67 6.88 1.38
N HIS A 91 6.10 7.72 2.34
CA HIS A 91 6.92 7.26 3.47
C HIS A 91 6.18 6.28 4.39
N HIS A 92 4.85 6.25 4.38
CA HIS A 92 4.04 5.22 5.05
C HIS A 92 4.03 3.87 4.30
N GLY A 93 4.56 3.84 3.06
CA GLY A 93 4.51 2.66 2.20
C GLY A 93 3.31 2.58 1.27
N TYR A 94 2.29 3.43 1.42
CA TYR A 94 1.12 3.43 0.54
C TYR A 94 1.48 3.87 -0.87
N VAL A 95 0.90 3.18 -1.88
CA VAL A 95 1.04 3.56 -3.28
C VAL A 95 -0.21 4.32 -3.72
N LEU A 96 -0.10 5.64 -3.78
CA LEU A 96 -1.24 6.54 -4.00
C LEU A 96 -0.95 7.57 -5.09
N ALA A 97 -2.01 8.01 -5.76
CA ALA A 97 -1.93 9.16 -6.64
C ALA A 97 -1.74 10.44 -5.82
N GLY A 98 -0.69 11.22 -6.15
CA GLY A 98 -0.41 12.48 -5.47
C GLY A 98 -0.11 12.34 -3.97
N ALA A 99 0.38 11.19 -3.51
CA ALA A 99 0.71 10.89 -2.10
C ALA A 99 -0.46 11.06 -1.10
N GLY A 100 -1.71 10.97 -1.55
CA GLY A 100 -2.87 11.26 -0.69
C GLY A 100 -3.03 12.73 -0.32
N ILE A 101 -2.27 13.65 -0.94
CA ILE A 101 -2.36 15.08 -0.68
C ILE A 101 -3.67 15.64 -1.21
N ASP A 102 -4.44 16.24 -0.31
CA ASP A 102 -5.70 16.90 -0.67
C ASP A 102 -5.54 18.42 -0.75
N THR A 103 -6.10 18.97 -1.83
CA THR A 103 -6.20 20.42 -2.05
C THR A 103 -7.65 20.89 -2.04
N SER A 104 -8.61 19.98 -1.83
CA SER A 104 -10.03 20.32 -1.77
C SER A 104 -10.42 20.82 -0.38
N ASN A 105 -11.31 21.81 -0.30
CA ASN A 105 -11.76 22.40 0.96
C ASN A 105 -10.62 22.92 1.86
N THR A 106 -9.57 23.46 1.25
CA THR A 106 -8.46 24.14 1.92
C THR A 106 -8.34 25.56 1.37
N GLU A 107 -7.75 26.46 2.16
CA GLU A 107 -7.44 27.83 1.71
C GLU A 107 -6.48 27.80 0.51
N PRO A 108 -6.57 28.77 -0.42
CA PRO A 108 -5.61 28.88 -1.51
C PRO A 108 -4.16 28.91 -0.99
N GLY A 109 -3.28 28.11 -1.59
CA GLY A 109 -1.88 28.01 -1.18
C GLY A 109 -1.63 27.07 0.00
N THR A 110 -2.66 26.36 0.48
CA THR A 110 -2.53 25.31 1.49
C THR A 110 -2.87 23.94 0.94
N VAL A 111 -2.23 22.92 1.49
CA VAL A 111 -2.51 21.51 1.21
C VAL A 111 -2.70 20.76 2.53
N LEU A 112 -3.45 19.69 2.49
CA LEU A 112 -3.65 18.79 3.61
C LEU A 112 -2.89 17.48 3.35
N LEU A 113 -1.99 17.14 4.26
CA LEU A 113 -1.21 15.90 4.21
C LEU A 113 -1.90 14.80 5.02
N LEU A 114 -1.56 13.54 4.78
CA LEU A 114 -1.99 12.45 5.65
C LEU A 114 -1.47 12.63 7.08
N PRO A 115 -2.10 12.03 8.11
CA PRO A 115 -1.52 11.95 9.45
C PRO A 115 -0.09 11.41 9.40
N VAL A 116 0.77 11.82 10.33
CA VAL A 116 2.17 11.36 10.38
C VAL A 116 2.24 9.85 10.60
N ASP A 117 1.38 9.34 11.46
CA ASP A 117 1.20 7.92 11.75
C ASP A 117 -0.30 7.62 11.87
N PRO A 118 -0.97 7.23 10.77
CA PRO A 118 -2.41 7.01 10.77
C PRO A 118 -2.88 5.89 11.71
N ASP A 119 -2.05 4.88 11.98
CA ASP A 119 -2.36 3.83 12.94
C ASP A 119 -2.30 4.33 14.39
N ALA A 120 -1.30 5.16 14.72
CA ALA A 120 -1.23 5.83 16.02
C ALA A 120 -2.41 6.79 16.21
N SER A 121 -2.79 7.54 15.17
CA SER A 121 -3.97 8.42 15.18
C SER A 121 -5.26 7.63 15.44
N ALA A 122 -5.44 6.48 14.76
CA ALA A 122 -6.57 5.59 14.97
C ALA A 122 -6.60 5.06 16.41
N ARG A 123 -5.44 4.71 16.96
CA ARG A 123 -5.31 4.25 18.35
C ARG A 123 -5.70 5.34 19.34
N ALA A 124 -5.16 6.53 19.19
CA ALA A 124 -5.48 7.67 20.06
C ALA A 124 -6.97 8.00 20.04
N LEU A 125 -7.59 8.03 18.86
CA LEU A 125 -9.03 8.24 18.69
C LEU A 125 -9.83 7.14 19.38
N ARG A 126 -9.46 5.86 19.21
CA ARG A 126 -10.10 4.71 19.86
C ARG A 126 -10.06 4.81 21.39
N GLU A 127 -8.89 5.12 21.94
CA GLU A 127 -8.71 5.28 23.40
C GLU A 127 -9.56 6.43 23.95
N ARG A 128 -9.57 7.56 23.22
CA ARG A 128 -10.38 8.71 23.60
C ARG A 128 -11.87 8.41 23.56
N LEU A 129 -12.36 7.72 22.53
CA LEU A 129 -13.75 7.27 22.44
C LEU A 129 -14.12 6.34 23.59
N ALA A 130 -13.27 5.36 23.90
CA ALA A 130 -13.49 4.46 25.04
C ALA A 130 -13.57 5.20 26.38
N GLY A 131 -12.75 6.24 26.57
CA GLY A 131 -12.78 7.10 27.74
C GLY A 131 -14.06 7.94 27.85
N LEU A 132 -14.62 8.40 26.72
CA LEU A 132 -15.84 9.22 26.69
C LEU A 132 -17.12 8.39 26.81
N THR A 133 -17.16 7.21 26.19
CA THR A 133 -18.40 6.44 26.03
C THR A 133 -18.45 5.18 26.90
N GLY A 134 -17.31 4.67 27.33
CA GLY A 134 -17.19 3.38 27.98
C GLY A 134 -17.26 2.18 27.06
N TYR A 135 -17.57 2.34 25.76
CA TYR A 135 -17.70 1.25 24.80
C TYR A 135 -16.36 0.80 24.21
N ASN A 136 -16.28 -0.48 23.84
CA ASN A 136 -15.16 -1.05 23.10
C ASN A 136 -15.47 -1.04 21.60
N VAL A 137 -14.97 -0.04 20.90
CA VAL A 137 -15.15 0.11 19.45
C VAL A 137 -13.82 -0.03 18.74
N ALA A 138 -13.85 -0.36 17.45
CA ALA A 138 -12.68 -0.24 16.57
C ALA A 138 -12.71 1.10 15.83
N VAL A 139 -11.56 1.53 15.32
CA VAL A 139 -11.41 2.72 14.48
C VAL A 139 -10.69 2.34 13.20
N VAL A 140 -11.23 2.75 12.04
CA VAL A 140 -10.59 2.66 10.72
C VAL A 140 -10.51 4.06 10.12
N VAL A 141 -9.31 4.47 9.75
CA VAL A 141 -9.03 5.73 9.05
C VAL A 141 -8.93 5.45 7.56
N THR A 142 -9.65 6.23 6.75
CA THR A 142 -9.74 5.96 5.31
C THR A 142 -9.23 7.09 4.44
N ASP A 143 -8.70 6.73 3.28
CA ASP A 143 -8.47 7.66 2.19
C ASP A 143 -8.96 7.08 0.86
N THR A 144 -9.36 7.95 -0.06
CA THR A 144 -9.91 7.55 -1.36
C THR A 144 -8.79 7.32 -2.35
N ALA A 145 -8.68 6.11 -2.89
CA ALA A 145 -7.64 5.72 -3.83
C ALA A 145 -8.16 5.14 -5.14
N GLY A 146 -7.42 5.38 -6.22
CA GLY A 146 -7.55 4.63 -7.46
C GLY A 146 -6.99 3.22 -7.31
N ARG A 147 -7.44 2.31 -8.16
CA ARG A 147 -6.96 0.92 -8.18
C ARG A 147 -6.38 0.58 -9.55
N ALA A 148 -5.29 -0.18 -9.57
CA ALA A 148 -4.78 -0.75 -10.81
C ALA A 148 -5.87 -1.60 -11.49
N TRP A 149 -5.90 -1.62 -12.83
CA TRP A 149 -6.80 -2.43 -13.67
C TRP A 149 -8.30 -2.09 -13.59
N ARG A 150 -8.73 -1.13 -12.81
CA ARG A 150 -10.15 -0.79 -12.65
C ARG A 150 -10.38 0.71 -12.76
N HIS A 151 -11.51 1.07 -13.35
CA HIS A 151 -12.04 2.43 -13.27
C HIS A 151 -12.66 2.69 -11.89
N GLY A 152 -12.74 3.96 -11.53
CA GLY A 152 -13.30 4.42 -10.26
C GLY A 152 -12.29 4.38 -9.12
N GLN A 153 -12.70 4.97 -8.02
CA GLN A 153 -11.99 5.05 -6.76
C GLN A 153 -12.77 4.29 -5.69
N THR A 154 -12.12 3.93 -4.62
CA THR A 154 -12.73 3.38 -3.41
C THR A 154 -11.95 3.88 -2.20
N ASP A 155 -12.58 3.94 -1.05
CA ASP A 155 -11.84 4.15 0.19
C ASP A 155 -11.03 2.89 0.53
N LEU A 156 -9.79 3.10 0.97
CA LEU A 156 -8.91 2.10 1.54
C LEU A 156 -8.58 2.50 2.98
N ALA A 157 -8.27 1.53 3.82
CA ALA A 157 -7.78 1.76 5.17
C ALA A 157 -6.34 2.25 5.12
N VAL A 158 -6.10 3.45 5.65
CA VAL A 158 -4.75 4.01 5.82
C VAL A 158 -4.33 4.06 7.28
N GLY A 159 -5.23 3.75 8.21
CA GLY A 159 -4.95 3.59 9.62
C GLY A 159 -6.03 2.74 10.27
N ALA A 160 -5.66 1.93 11.27
CA ALA A 160 -6.62 1.10 11.98
C ALA A 160 -6.19 0.82 13.42
N ALA A 161 -7.17 0.73 14.32
CA ALA A 161 -6.95 0.30 15.69
C ALA A 161 -8.14 -0.49 16.25
N GLY A 162 -7.85 -1.61 16.88
CA GLY A 162 -8.87 -2.44 17.54
C GLY A 162 -9.71 -3.27 16.57
N VAL A 163 -9.24 -3.48 15.35
CA VAL A 163 -9.87 -4.36 14.37
C VAL A 163 -8.85 -5.35 13.81
N ALA A 164 -9.29 -6.57 13.49
CA ALA A 164 -8.52 -7.50 12.70
C ALA A 164 -8.51 -7.00 11.24
N VAL A 165 -7.40 -6.40 10.80
CA VAL A 165 -7.30 -5.74 9.49
C VAL A 165 -7.32 -6.70 8.31
N MET A 166 -6.88 -7.94 8.54
CA MET A 166 -6.84 -9.02 7.56
C MET A 166 -7.16 -10.34 8.27
N HIS A 167 -7.76 -11.27 7.56
CA HIS A 167 -7.95 -12.63 8.05
C HIS A 167 -7.33 -13.64 7.09
N ASP A 168 -6.33 -14.38 7.57
CA ASP A 168 -5.66 -15.41 6.78
C ASP A 168 -6.37 -16.76 6.93
N TYR A 169 -6.86 -17.30 5.81
CA TYR A 169 -7.47 -18.62 5.73
C TYR A 169 -6.47 -19.72 5.37
N ALA A 170 -5.17 -19.43 5.31
CA ALA A 170 -4.17 -20.46 4.97
C ALA A 170 -4.28 -21.66 5.92
N GLY A 171 -4.35 -22.86 5.35
CA GLY A 171 -4.53 -24.13 6.07
C GLY A 171 -5.97 -24.45 6.50
N VAL A 172 -6.94 -23.57 6.24
CA VAL A 172 -8.37 -23.88 6.43
C VAL A 172 -8.86 -24.68 5.22
N ARG A 173 -9.74 -25.66 5.45
CA ARG A 173 -10.37 -26.44 4.38
C ARG A 173 -11.76 -25.93 4.06
N ASP A 174 -12.07 -25.85 2.76
CA ASP A 174 -13.41 -25.51 2.29
C ASP A 174 -14.41 -26.66 2.51
N GLY A 175 -15.68 -26.44 2.16
CA GLY A 175 -16.74 -27.44 2.30
C GLY A 175 -16.55 -28.72 1.46
N TYR A 176 -15.60 -28.75 0.53
CA TYR A 176 -15.23 -29.89 -0.30
C TYR A 176 -13.92 -30.54 0.16
N GLY A 177 -13.27 -29.99 1.19
CA GLY A 177 -12.01 -30.50 1.73
C GLY A 177 -10.75 -29.93 1.07
N ASN A 178 -10.86 -28.96 0.15
CA ASN A 178 -9.70 -28.31 -0.46
C ASN A 178 -9.07 -27.32 0.52
N GLU A 179 -7.76 -27.29 0.59
CA GLU A 179 -7.02 -26.35 1.43
C GLU A 179 -6.97 -24.97 0.78
N LEU A 180 -7.33 -23.94 1.55
CA LEU A 180 -7.23 -22.53 1.14
C LEU A 180 -5.78 -22.09 1.34
N ALA A 181 -5.06 -21.85 0.25
CA ALA A 181 -3.63 -21.53 0.30
C ALA A 181 -3.31 -20.02 0.28
N VAL A 182 -4.20 -19.21 -0.32
CA VAL A 182 -3.92 -17.78 -0.60
C VAL A 182 -5.08 -16.84 -0.27
N THR A 183 -6.12 -17.33 0.39
CA THR A 183 -7.31 -16.52 0.68
C THR A 183 -7.09 -15.72 1.96
N ALA A 184 -6.93 -14.41 1.81
CA ALA A 184 -6.75 -13.48 2.92
C ALA A 184 -7.52 -12.16 2.65
N PRO A 185 -8.81 -12.06 3.02
CA PRO A 185 -9.59 -10.84 2.89
C PRO A 185 -8.95 -9.67 3.65
N ALA A 186 -8.87 -8.52 2.99
CA ALA A 186 -8.44 -7.25 3.58
C ALA A 186 -9.64 -6.60 4.29
N VAL A 187 -9.97 -7.09 5.48
CA VAL A 187 -11.19 -6.73 6.23
C VAL A 187 -11.29 -5.22 6.45
N ALA A 188 -10.19 -4.54 6.77
CA ALA A 188 -10.22 -3.11 6.99
C ALA A 188 -10.51 -2.32 5.70
N ASP A 189 -10.06 -2.79 4.54
CA ASP A 189 -10.40 -2.17 3.24
C ASP A 189 -11.87 -2.40 2.87
N GLU A 190 -12.43 -3.58 3.14
CA GLU A 190 -13.85 -3.85 2.95
C GLU A 190 -14.72 -2.95 3.83
N ILE A 191 -14.33 -2.76 5.09
CA ILE A 191 -14.96 -1.83 6.03
C ILE A 191 -14.87 -0.38 5.51
N ALA A 192 -13.70 0.04 5.05
CA ALA A 192 -13.47 1.37 4.48
C ALA A 192 -14.38 1.64 3.28
N ALA A 193 -14.44 0.70 2.33
CA ALA A 193 -15.25 0.79 1.14
C ALA A 193 -16.77 0.79 1.45
N ALA A 194 -17.22 -0.03 2.40
CA ALA A 194 -18.62 -0.06 2.82
C ALA A 194 -19.05 1.28 3.46
N ALA A 195 -18.18 1.86 4.30
CA ALA A 195 -18.45 3.14 4.93
C ALA A 195 -18.55 4.30 3.93
N ASP A 196 -17.77 4.28 2.83
CA ASP A 196 -17.79 5.33 1.82
C ASP A 196 -19.15 5.45 1.12
N LEU A 197 -19.89 4.34 0.98
CA LEU A 197 -21.25 4.33 0.40
C LEU A 197 -22.22 5.24 1.14
N VAL A 198 -22.05 5.40 2.46
CA VAL A 198 -22.95 6.23 3.30
C VAL A 198 -22.35 7.59 3.65
N LYS A 199 -21.03 7.72 3.69
CA LYS A 199 -20.37 9.03 3.85
C LYS A 199 -20.65 9.94 2.65
N GLY A 200 -20.44 9.43 1.45
CA GLY A 200 -20.62 10.16 0.21
C GLY A 200 -19.74 11.40 0.07
N LYS A 201 -19.51 11.85 -1.17
CA LYS A 201 -18.51 12.91 -1.45
C LYS A 201 -18.98 14.32 -1.07
N LEU A 202 -20.25 14.63 -1.19
CA LEU A 202 -20.80 15.98 -1.04
C LEU A 202 -21.63 16.16 0.23
N ALA A 203 -21.88 15.09 0.97
CA ALA A 203 -22.77 15.10 2.13
C ALA A 203 -22.15 15.72 3.40
N ARG A 204 -20.87 16.09 3.39
CA ARG A 204 -20.10 16.55 4.55
C ARG A 204 -20.15 15.59 5.74
N ARG A 205 -20.10 14.28 5.46
CA ARG A 205 -20.12 13.19 6.42
C ARG A 205 -18.72 12.57 6.48
N PRO A 206 -17.83 13.04 7.36
CA PRO A 206 -16.47 12.53 7.41
C PRO A 206 -16.35 11.20 8.15
N ALA A 207 -17.42 10.72 8.76
CA ALA A 207 -17.43 9.49 9.54
C ALA A 207 -18.69 8.66 9.30
N ALA A 208 -18.57 7.36 9.56
CA ALA A 208 -19.68 6.40 9.58
C ALA A 208 -19.43 5.36 10.70
N VAL A 209 -20.50 4.77 11.20
CA VAL A 209 -20.45 3.63 12.15
C VAL A 209 -20.91 2.38 11.41
N LEU A 210 -20.10 1.32 11.44
CA LEU A 210 -20.48 0.00 10.99
C LEU A 210 -20.81 -0.87 12.20
N ARG A 211 -22.03 -1.38 12.23
CA ARG A 211 -22.57 -2.25 13.29
C ARG A 211 -22.80 -3.65 12.76
N GLY A 212 -22.60 -4.66 13.60
CA GLY A 212 -22.70 -6.07 13.22
C GLY A 212 -21.36 -6.71 12.93
N LEU A 213 -20.23 -6.03 13.23
CA LEU A 213 -18.86 -6.48 13.00
C LEU A 213 -18.11 -6.85 14.30
N ALA A 214 -18.83 -7.15 15.38
CA ALA A 214 -18.24 -7.39 16.71
C ALA A 214 -17.16 -8.49 16.71
N ASP A 215 -17.31 -9.52 15.85
CA ASP A 215 -16.33 -10.62 15.73
C ASP A 215 -14.98 -10.17 15.18
N TRP A 216 -14.92 -9.01 14.51
CA TRP A 216 -13.71 -8.41 13.98
C TRP A 216 -13.10 -7.37 14.92
N VAL A 217 -13.84 -6.95 15.95
CA VAL A 217 -13.38 -5.97 16.93
C VAL A 217 -12.55 -6.67 18.00
N LEU A 218 -11.32 -6.21 18.18
CA LEU A 218 -10.40 -6.77 19.15
C LEU A 218 -10.79 -6.37 20.60
N PRO A 219 -10.43 -7.19 21.57
CA PRO A 219 -10.65 -6.88 22.98
C PRO A 219 -10.11 -5.51 23.38
N ARG A 220 -10.71 -4.91 24.42
CA ARG A 220 -10.26 -3.64 24.97
C ARG A 220 -8.75 -3.67 25.30
N GLY A 221 -8.03 -2.63 24.91
CA GLY A 221 -6.58 -2.52 25.10
C GLY A 221 -5.73 -3.28 24.05
N GLN A 222 -6.33 -4.09 23.18
CA GLN A 222 -5.64 -4.70 22.05
C GLN A 222 -5.91 -3.87 20.80
N HIS A 223 -4.85 -3.26 20.22
CA HIS A 223 -5.01 -2.36 19.06
C HIS A 223 -4.85 -3.04 17.71
N GLY A 224 -4.26 -4.22 17.67
CA GLY A 224 -3.99 -4.97 16.43
C GLY A 224 -2.75 -4.47 15.70
N ALA A 225 -2.56 -4.97 14.47
CA ALA A 225 -1.38 -4.70 13.67
C ALA A 225 -1.41 -3.35 12.94
N GLY A 226 -2.59 -2.67 12.91
CA GLY A 226 -2.78 -1.45 12.13
C GLY A 226 -3.00 -1.71 10.63
N ALA A 227 -3.42 -0.69 9.90
CA ALA A 227 -3.60 -0.77 8.45
C ALA A 227 -2.26 -0.87 7.70
N GLY A 228 -1.17 -0.43 8.30
CA GLY A 228 0.18 -0.62 7.77
C GLY A 228 0.50 -2.09 7.46
N ALA A 229 -0.10 -3.04 8.18
CA ALA A 229 0.05 -4.47 7.91
C ALA A 229 -0.56 -4.94 6.57
N LEU A 230 -1.42 -4.14 5.94
CA LEU A 230 -1.98 -4.40 4.61
C LEU A 230 -1.03 -3.97 3.49
N VAL A 231 -0.02 -3.16 3.80
CA VAL A 231 0.99 -2.73 2.83
C VAL A 231 1.90 -3.90 2.51
N ARG A 232 1.94 -4.28 1.22
CA ARG A 232 2.81 -5.36 0.76
C ARG A 232 4.27 -4.92 0.86
N GLU A 233 5.13 -5.86 1.30
CA GLU A 233 6.58 -5.66 1.26
C GLU A 233 7.04 -5.36 -0.18
N GLU A 234 7.99 -4.46 -0.32
CA GLU A 234 8.40 -3.94 -1.62
C GLU A 234 8.95 -5.03 -2.54
N ASP A 235 9.68 -6.00 -1.98
CA ASP A 235 10.26 -7.12 -2.71
C ASP A 235 9.23 -8.19 -3.12
N GLN A 236 8.01 -8.13 -2.60
CA GLN A 236 6.90 -9.03 -2.92
C GLN A 236 5.86 -8.40 -3.84
N ASP A 237 6.01 -7.12 -4.16
CA ASP A 237 5.07 -6.41 -5.03
C ASP A 237 5.48 -6.57 -6.50
N MET A 238 4.56 -7.09 -7.31
CA MET A 238 4.75 -7.24 -8.76
C MET A 238 4.52 -5.93 -9.53
N PHE A 239 4.03 -4.88 -8.89
CA PHE A 239 3.65 -3.61 -9.51
C PHE A 239 4.46 -2.43 -8.95
N GLY A 240 5.70 -2.68 -8.58
CA GLY A 240 6.58 -1.69 -7.95
C GLY A 240 6.89 -0.49 -8.82
N TYR A 241 6.85 -0.64 -10.17
CA TYR A 241 6.98 0.44 -11.14
C TYR A 241 5.90 0.38 -12.21
N GLY A 242 5.54 1.55 -12.77
CA GLY A 242 4.81 1.63 -14.01
C GLY A 242 5.66 1.12 -15.19
N ALA A 243 5.00 0.68 -16.26
CA ALA A 243 5.68 0.05 -17.39
C ALA A 243 6.77 0.92 -18.06
N ARG A 244 6.57 2.25 -18.10
CA ARG A 244 7.55 3.19 -18.68
C ARG A 244 8.74 3.39 -17.75
N GLU A 245 8.47 3.63 -16.49
CA GLU A 245 9.47 3.84 -15.46
C GLU A 245 10.36 2.61 -15.30
N ALA A 246 9.76 1.41 -15.31
CA ALA A 246 10.51 0.15 -15.25
C ALA A 246 11.54 0.03 -16.37
N VAL A 247 11.15 0.32 -17.61
CA VAL A 247 12.07 0.26 -18.77
C VAL A 247 13.22 1.25 -18.61
N LEU A 248 12.91 2.52 -18.28
CA LEU A 248 13.93 3.56 -18.13
C LEU A 248 14.91 3.27 -16.99
N LEU A 249 14.40 2.75 -15.89
CA LEU A 249 15.21 2.42 -14.71
C LEU A 249 16.08 1.18 -14.95
N ALA A 250 15.57 0.17 -15.67
CA ALA A 250 16.35 -1.00 -16.04
C ALA A 250 17.50 -0.64 -16.98
N LEU A 251 17.23 0.23 -17.98
CA LEU A 251 18.26 0.72 -18.91
C LEU A 251 19.28 1.63 -18.19
N GLY A 252 18.84 2.42 -17.21
CA GLY A 252 19.72 3.30 -16.43
C GLY A 252 20.62 2.56 -15.44
N GLY A 253 20.25 1.36 -15.03
CA GLY A 253 21.05 0.46 -14.19
C GLY A 253 21.43 0.99 -12.80
N ASN A 254 20.72 2.02 -12.28
CA ASN A 254 20.99 2.58 -10.95
C ASN A 254 20.63 1.58 -9.84
N PRO A 255 21.57 1.08 -9.03
CA PRO A 255 21.31 0.10 -7.97
C PRO A 255 20.23 0.52 -6.97
N ALA A 256 20.07 1.82 -6.69
CA ALA A 256 19.04 2.34 -5.79
C ALA A 256 17.60 2.11 -6.28
N SER A 257 17.42 1.88 -7.59
CA SER A 257 16.11 1.61 -8.19
C SER A 257 15.74 0.13 -8.19
N ARG A 258 16.60 -0.76 -7.70
CA ARG A 258 16.40 -2.21 -7.86
C ARG A 258 15.24 -2.75 -7.02
N SER A 259 15.04 -2.22 -5.83
CA SER A 259 13.97 -2.66 -4.92
C SER A 259 12.58 -2.67 -5.54
N GLY A 260 12.28 -1.68 -6.38
CA GLY A 260 10.98 -1.59 -7.05
C GLY A 260 10.72 -2.61 -8.16
N PHE A 261 11.73 -3.43 -8.54
CA PHE A 261 11.54 -4.57 -9.43
C PHE A 261 11.17 -5.86 -8.67
N GLY A 262 11.13 -5.81 -7.34
CA GLY A 262 10.80 -6.94 -6.51
C GLY A 262 12.01 -7.82 -6.16
N ARG A 263 11.69 -9.02 -5.66
CA ARG A 263 12.68 -10.02 -5.25
C ARG A 263 13.45 -10.56 -6.45
N ALA A 264 14.73 -10.87 -6.25
CA ALA A 264 15.56 -11.46 -7.31
C ALA A 264 14.96 -12.78 -7.81
N ALA A 265 14.78 -12.86 -9.14
CA ALA A 265 14.28 -14.03 -9.85
C ALA A 265 15.13 -15.27 -9.59
N ASP A 266 14.53 -16.46 -9.64
CA ASP A 266 15.29 -17.69 -9.61
C ASP A 266 16.03 -17.95 -10.94
N ALA A 267 16.98 -18.89 -10.92
CA ALA A 267 17.80 -19.18 -12.08
C ALA A 267 16.97 -19.70 -13.29
N ALA A 268 15.88 -20.43 -13.05
CA ALA A 268 15.04 -20.95 -14.11
C ALA A 268 14.25 -19.84 -14.80
N GLU A 269 13.78 -18.85 -14.03
CA GLU A 269 13.11 -17.66 -14.56
C GLU A 269 14.08 -16.80 -15.38
N VAL A 270 15.30 -16.61 -14.89
CA VAL A 270 16.35 -15.87 -15.62
C VAL A 270 16.66 -16.54 -16.95
N VAL A 271 16.86 -17.87 -16.97
CA VAL A 271 17.10 -18.61 -18.22
C VAL A 271 15.95 -18.42 -19.20
N ARG A 272 14.70 -18.59 -18.75
CA ARG A 272 13.53 -18.39 -19.61
C ARG A 272 13.50 -16.97 -20.22
N ALA A 273 13.68 -15.96 -19.39
CA ALA A 273 13.61 -14.57 -19.81
C ALA A 273 14.71 -14.22 -20.84
N LEU A 274 15.95 -14.60 -20.56
CA LEU A 274 17.08 -14.30 -21.46
C LEU A 274 17.01 -15.11 -22.77
N THR A 275 16.57 -16.36 -22.73
CA THR A 275 16.33 -17.17 -23.94
C THR A 275 15.27 -16.54 -24.84
N GLN A 276 14.18 -15.98 -24.25
CA GLN A 276 13.16 -15.25 -25.03
C GLN A 276 13.72 -14.00 -25.70
N LEU A 277 14.78 -13.42 -25.16
CA LEU A 277 15.50 -12.28 -25.75
C LEU A 277 16.56 -12.71 -26.78
N GLY A 278 16.69 -14.01 -27.04
CA GLY A 278 17.65 -14.57 -27.99
C GLY A 278 19.09 -14.61 -27.45
N LEU A 279 19.28 -14.61 -26.14
CA LEU A 279 20.59 -14.67 -25.48
C LEU A 279 20.94 -16.12 -25.10
N ASP A 280 22.20 -16.50 -25.28
CA ASP A 280 22.74 -17.79 -24.84
C ASP A 280 23.18 -17.68 -23.37
N VAL A 281 22.65 -18.57 -22.52
CA VAL A 281 22.73 -18.45 -21.06
C VAL A 281 23.17 -19.76 -20.43
N THR A 282 24.15 -19.68 -19.58
CA THR A 282 24.60 -20.81 -18.74
C THR A 282 24.47 -20.43 -17.25
N VAL A 283 23.93 -21.36 -16.45
CA VAL A 283 23.78 -21.16 -15.00
C VAL A 283 24.70 -22.12 -14.25
N THR A 284 25.44 -21.58 -13.31
CA THR A 284 26.31 -22.35 -12.42
C THR A 284 26.09 -21.88 -10.98
N GLY A 285 25.28 -22.61 -10.23
CA GLY A 285 24.91 -22.23 -8.86
C GLY A 285 24.17 -20.89 -8.81
N ALA A 286 24.71 -19.92 -8.10
CA ALA A 286 24.18 -18.55 -7.98
C ALA A 286 24.68 -17.59 -9.08
N ARG A 287 25.41 -18.08 -10.08
CA ARG A 287 25.98 -17.31 -11.17
C ARG A 287 25.29 -17.60 -12.49
N VAL A 288 25.08 -16.56 -13.27
CA VAL A 288 24.61 -16.62 -14.64
C VAL A 288 25.66 -16.01 -15.55
N ASP A 289 26.06 -16.76 -16.57
CA ASP A 289 26.94 -16.30 -17.62
C ASP A 289 26.15 -16.18 -18.93
N VAL A 290 26.17 -15.00 -19.53
CA VAL A 290 25.55 -14.72 -20.82
C VAL A 290 26.64 -14.70 -21.86
N ARG A 291 26.58 -15.61 -22.84
CA ARG A 291 27.51 -15.66 -23.96
C ARG A 291 26.99 -14.82 -25.11
N LEU A 292 27.78 -13.86 -25.55
CA LEU A 292 27.52 -13.06 -26.72
C LEU A 292 28.00 -13.82 -27.98
N PRO A 293 27.27 -13.79 -29.10
CA PRO A 293 27.66 -14.44 -30.33
C PRO A 293 28.86 -13.71 -30.99
N ASP A 294 29.49 -14.37 -31.94
CA ASP A 294 30.44 -13.71 -32.84
C ASP A 294 29.67 -12.76 -33.78
N ALA A 295 29.85 -11.46 -33.57
CA ALA A 295 29.10 -10.42 -34.23
C ALA A 295 29.89 -9.10 -34.29
N ASP A 296 29.41 -8.14 -35.08
CA ASP A 296 30.02 -6.80 -35.11
C ASP A 296 29.85 -6.04 -33.80
N GLU A 297 30.66 -5.02 -33.54
CA GLU A 297 30.66 -4.23 -32.31
C GLU A 297 29.29 -3.61 -31.98
N ARG A 298 28.53 -3.22 -32.99
CA ARG A 298 27.20 -2.64 -32.81
C ARG A 298 26.21 -3.67 -32.28
N MET A 299 26.24 -4.89 -32.78
CA MET A 299 25.40 -5.99 -32.33
C MET A 299 25.81 -6.41 -30.93
N LEU A 300 27.11 -6.57 -30.66
CA LEU A 300 27.64 -6.90 -29.35
C LEU A 300 27.24 -5.87 -28.29
N GLY A 301 27.36 -4.56 -28.59
CA GLY A 301 26.92 -3.50 -27.68
C GLY A 301 25.42 -3.53 -27.40
N ARG A 302 24.61 -3.85 -28.39
CA ARG A 302 23.16 -4.01 -28.22
C ARG A 302 22.81 -5.20 -27.32
N LEU A 303 23.45 -6.35 -27.53
CA LEU A 303 23.19 -7.55 -26.74
C LEU A 303 23.70 -7.41 -25.28
N ASP A 304 24.85 -6.77 -25.08
CA ASP A 304 25.37 -6.42 -23.74
C ASP A 304 24.37 -5.53 -22.98
N ALA A 305 23.90 -4.45 -23.60
CA ALA A 305 22.92 -3.56 -22.99
C ALA A 305 21.60 -4.28 -22.68
N THR A 306 21.14 -5.16 -23.58
CA THR A 306 19.93 -5.96 -23.39
C THR A 306 20.08 -6.92 -22.21
N ALA A 307 21.20 -7.65 -22.13
CA ALA A 307 21.48 -8.58 -21.03
C ALA A 307 21.54 -7.85 -19.69
N ARG A 308 22.24 -6.71 -19.64
CA ARG A 308 22.35 -5.91 -18.39
C ARG A 308 21.02 -5.37 -17.93
N ALA A 309 20.20 -4.81 -18.82
CA ALA A 309 18.89 -4.27 -18.46
C ALA A 309 17.93 -5.38 -18.00
N ALA A 310 17.90 -6.53 -18.70
CA ALA A 310 17.07 -7.66 -18.31
C ALA A 310 17.49 -8.23 -16.95
N LEU A 311 18.77 -8.47 -16.72
CA LEU A 311 19.27 -9.01 -15.46
C LEU A 311 19.13 -8.01 -14.30
N PHE A 312 19.26 -6.71 -14.58
CA PHE A 312 18.93 -5.68 -13.59
C PHE A 312 17.47 -5.76 -13.14
N ALA A 313 16.53 -5.86 -14.09
CA ALA A 313 15.11 -5.99 -13.80
C ALA A 313 14.76 -7.31 -13.09
N LEU A 314 15.52 -8.38 -13.35
CA LEU A 314 15.42 -9.68 -12.67
C LEU A 314 16.13 -9.72 -11.31
N GLY A 315 16.68 -8.58 -10.85
CA GLY A 315 17.30 -8.44 -9.53
C GLY A 315 18.74 -8.95 -9.44
N TRP A 316 19.38 -9.37 -10.56
CA TRP A 316 20.74 -9.89 -10.58
C TRP A 316 21.76 -8.77 -10.74
N ARG A 317 22.97 -8.98 -10.20
CA ARG A 317 24.08 -8.00 -10.22
C ARG A 317 25.15 -8.43 -11.21
N SER A 318 25.63 -7.46 -12.00
CA SER A 318 26.81 -7.67 -12.83
C SER A 318 28.03 -7.91 -11.97
N VAL A 319 28.80 -8.94 -12.31
CA VAL A 319 30.09 -9.23 -11.67
C VAL A 319 31.20 -8.55 -12.47
N PRO A 320 32.15 -7.87 -11.80
CA PRO A 320 33.36 -7.38 -12.49
C PRO A 320 34.08 -8.54 -13.17
N ARG A 321 34.59 -8.32 -14.38
CA ARG A 321 35.42 -9.31 -15.06
C ARG A 321 36.67 -9.58 -14.20
N GLU A 322 36.93 -10.83 -13.85
CA GLU A 322 38.15 -11.20 -13.21
C GLU A 322 39.33 -10.92 -14.15
N THR A 323 40.38 -10.29 -13.62
CA THR A 323 41.65 -10.10 -14.34
C THR A 323 42.28 -11.46 -14.60
N GLY A 324 42.06 -12.00 -15.81
CA GLY A 324 42.55 -13.33 -16.21
C GLY A 324 41.51 -14.23 -16.92
N SER A 325 40.22 -13.93 -16.90
CA SER A 325 39.21 -14.61 -17.72
C SER A 325 39.20 -14.01 -19.12
N HIS A 326 39.62 -14.78 -20.12
CA HIS A 326 39.97 -14.28 -21.45
C HIS A 326 38.89 -14.36 -22.50
N ASP A 327 37.64 -14.59 -22.16
CA ASP A 327 36.56 -14.54 -23.15
C ASP A 327 35.81 -13.21 -23.06
N PRO A 328 36.07 -12.24 -23.95
CA PRO A 328 35.39 -10.94 -23.95
C PRO A 328 33.91 -11.06 -24.28
N THR A 329 33.46 -12.22 -24.75
CA THR A 329 32.09 -12.50 -25.16
C THR A 329 31.23 -13.03 -24.01
N VAL A 330 31.77 -13.26 -22.82
CA VAL A 330 31.00 -13.75 -21.66
C VAL A 330 30.78 -12.63 -20.64
N LEU A 331 29.51 -12.40 -20.29
CA LEU A 331 29.06 -11.48 -19.25
C LEU A 331 28.63 -12.27 -18.04
N GLY A 332 29.24 -12.03 -16.87
CA GLY A 332 28.92 -12.70 -15.61
C GLY A 332 27.96 -11.88 -14.74
N PHE A 333 27.01 -12.56 -14.09
CA PHE A 333 26.09 -11.97 -13.15
C PHE A 333 25.87 -12.90 -11.96
N GLU A 334 25.60 -12.31 -10.80
CA GLU A 334 25.36 -13.05 -9.56
C GLU A 334 24.03 -12.68 -8.93
N ARG A 335 23.41 -13.67 -8.30
CA ARG A 335 22.25 -13.44 -7.47
C ARG A 335 22.71 -12.74 -6.18
N PRO A 336 22.06 -11.61 -5.78
CA PRO A 336 22.38 -11.00 -4.49
C PRO A 336 22.13 -11.99 -3.36
N THR A 337 22.99 -12.01 -2.38
CA THR A 337 22.72 -12.70 -1.11
C THR A 337 21.56 -11.99 -0.40
N PRO A 338 20.60 -12.73 0.18
CA PRO A 338 19.45 -12.15 0.89
C PRO A 338 19.88 -11.19 2.00
#